data_a6abcce8ab017a1b432b481ea2b6649c
#
_entry.id   a6abcce8ab017a1b432b481ea2b6649c
#
_cell.length_a   1.000
_cell.length_b   1.000
_cell.length_c   1.000
_cell.angle_alpha   90.00
_cell.angle_beta   90.00
_cell.angle_gamma   90.00
#
_symmetry.space_group_name_H-M   'P 1'
#
loop_
_entity.id
_entity.type
_entity.pdbx_description
1 polymer ?
#
loop_
_entity_poly.entity_id
_entity_poly.type
_entity_poly.pdbx_seq_one_letter_code
_entity_poly.pdbx_strand_id
1 'polypeptide(L)'
;MGAYILRRLLLMIPTLFGIMAISFVVVQFAPGGPVEQVIAKLTNQGGSAADRLGGGGGGDLGGTNFDPAGNVSSKYRGAQGLDPEFIAKLEKQFGFDKPPLERFGLMLWNYARFDFGDSYFRDISVVDLILEKMPVSISIGLWITLLSYLISIPLGIRKAVKDGSSFDTWTSAIVIIGYAIPGFLFGILLMILFAGGSFWDWFPLRGLTSDNWDQLSWPQRILDYFWHLALPLTAMVLSAFATSTLLTKNSFLEEIRKQYVVTARAKGLSQRQVLYGHVFRNAMLIVIAGFPGAFISAFFSGSLLIENIFSLDGLGLLGFKSVVDRDYPVVFANLYIMSLIGLFVSLISDLTYTWIDPRIDFERRDV
;
A
#
# COMPACT_ATOMS: atom_id res chain seq x y z
N MET A 1 -18.30 25.21 2.87
CA MET A 1 -17.60 24.06 3.49
C MET A 1 -18.52 22.85 3.69
N GLY A 2 -19.71 23.00 4.31
CA GLY A 2 -20.62 21.86 4.50
C GLY A 2 -21.11 21.25 3.19
N ALA A 3 -21.48 22.06 2.22
CA ALA A 3 -21.90 21.61 0.89
C ALA A 3 -20.76 20.88 0.15
N TYR A 4 -19.53 21.36 0.25
CA TYR A 4 -18.36 20.70 -0.33
C TYR A 4 -18.12 19.30 0.29
N ILE A 5 -18.14 19.20 1.61
CA ILE A 5 -17.97 17.92 2.32
C ILE A 5 -19.07 16.94 1.88
N LEU A 6 -20.34 17.39 1.87
CA LEU A 6 -21.46 16.54 1.45
C LEU A 6 -21.30 16.08 0.01
N ARG A 7 -20.93 16.97 -0.93
CA ARG A 7 -20.67 16.62 -2.33
C ARG A 7 -19.55 15.58 -2.46
N ARG A 8 -18.44 15.75 -1.70
CA ARG A 8 -17.34 14.80 -1.69
C ARG A 8 -17.76 13.43 -1.14
N LEU A 9 -18.51 13.39 -0.04
CA LEU A 9 -19.04 12.14 0.51
C LEU A 9 -19.98 11.45 -0.48
N LEU A 10 -20.87 12.20 -1.15
CA LEU A 10 -21.74 11.64 -2.18
C LEU A 10 -20.97 11.10 -3.39
N LEU A 11 -19.87 11.75 -3.79
CA LEU A 11 -19.01 11.28 -4.88
C LEU A 11 -18.18 10.04 -4.52
N MET A 12 -18.00 9.72 -3.23
CA MET A 12 -17.37 8.46 -2.82
C MET A 12 -18.21 7.25 -3.24
N ILE A 13 -19.53 7.37 -3.23
CA ILE A 13 -20.44 6.27 -3.59
C ILE A 13 -20.23 5.81 -5.05
N PRO A 14 -20.36 6.67 -6.08
CA PRO A 14 -20.12 6.25 -7.45
C PRO A 14 -18.66 5.84 -7.71
N THR A 15 -17.71 6.42 -7.00
CA THR A 15 -16.29 6.03 -7.11
C THR A 15 -16.08 4.60 -6.60
N LEU A 16 -16.57 4.26 -5.41
CA LEU A 16 -16.51 2.91 -4.87
C LEU A 16 -17.26 1.92 -5.76
N PHE A 17 -18.46 2.30 -6.23
CA PHE A 17 -19.21 1.48 -7.18
C PHE A 17 -18.40 1.19 -8.44
N GLY A 18 -17.77 2.20 -9.04
CA GLY A 18 -16.94 2.05 -10.24
C GLY A 18 -15.74 1.13 -10.01
N ILE A 19 -15.04 1.30 -8.88
CA ILE A 19 -13.90 0.44 -8.50
C ILE A 19 -14.37 -1.01 -8.35
N MET A 20 -15.46 -1.24 -7.63
CA MET A 20 -15.99 -2.58 -7.40
C MET A 20 -16.50 -3.21 -8.69
N ALA A 21 -17.16 -2.45 -9.57
CA ALA A 21 -17.65 -2.93 -10.85
C ALA A 21 -16.49 -3.38 -11.76
N ILE A 22 -15.45 -2.53 -11.89
CA ILE A 22 -14.27 -2.86 -12.71
C ILE A 22 -13.58 -4.09 -12.14
N SER A 23 -13.34 -4.14 -10.83
CA SER A 23 -12.67 -5.25 -10.17
C SER A 23 -13.46 -6.55 -10.33
N PHE A 24 -14.77 -6.49 -10.16
CA PHE A 24 -15.65 -7.66 -10.38
C PHE A 24 -15.58 -8.16 -11.83
N VAL A 25 -15.65 -7.26 -12.81
CA VAL A 25 -15.53 -7.62 -14.24
C VAL A 25 -14.17 -8.27 -14.52
N VAL A 26 -13.07 -7.67 -14.06
CA VAL A 26 -11.72 -8.23 -14.26
C VAL A 26 -11.63 -9.65 -13.72
N VAL A 27 -12.17 -9.89 -12.52
CA VAL A 27 -12.15 -11.23 -11.90
C VAL A 27 -13.02 -12.23 -12.67
N GLN A 28 -14.12 -11.81 -13.32
CA GLN A 28 -14.93 -12.71 -14.16
C GLN A 28 -14.16 -13.24 -15.37
N PHE A 29 -13.23 -12.46 -15.91
CA PHE A 29 -12.41 -12.86 -17.07
C PHE A 29 -11.06 -13.48 -16.67
N ALA A 30 -10.71 -13.46 -15.38
CA ALA A 30 -9.49 -14.08 -14.90
C ALA A 30 -9.55 -15.62 -15.09
N PRO A 31 -8.56 -16.26 -15.75
CA PRO A 31 -8.56 -17.69 -15.96
C PRO A 31 -8.43 -18.43 -14.62
N GLY A 32 -9.29 -19.43 -14.43
CA GLY A 32 -9.40 -20.21 -13.20
C GLY A 32 -10.12 -19.43 -12.07
N GLY A 33 -10.81 -20.15 -11.21
CA GLY A 33 -11.55 -19.60 -10.09
C GLY A 33 -11.18 -20.30 -8.77
N PRO A 34 -11.81 -19.91 -7.64
CA PRO A 34 -11.58 -20.60 -6.37
C PRO A 34 -11.94 -22.09 -6.44
N VAL A 35 -12.96 -22.45 -7.21
CA VAL A 35 -13.34 -23.85 -7.45
C VAL A 35 -12.19 -24.61 -8.15
N GLU A 36 -11.64 -24.04 -9.22
CA GLU A 36 -10.49 -24.65 -9.94
C GLU A 36 -9.25 -24.77 -9.05
N GLN A 37 -9.03 -23.82 -8.16
CA GLN A 37 -7.89 -23.83 -7.26
C GLN A 37 -8.03 -24.92 -6.18
N VAL A 38 -9.22 -25.11 -5.63
CA VAL A 38 -9.48 -26.22 -4.70
C VAL A 38 -9.28 -27.56 -5.41
N ILE A 39 -9.83 -27.69 -6.62
CA ILE A 39 -9.64 -28.88 -7.44
C ILE A 39 -8.15 -29.13 -7.70
N ALA A 40 -7.38 -28.12 -8.10
CA ALA A 40 -5.95 -28.23 -8.35
C ALA A 40 -5.15 -28.62 -7.11
N LYS A 41 -5.50 -28.10 -5.93
CA LYS A 41 -4.88 -28.48 -4.65
C LYS A 41 -5.18 -29.95 -4.29
N LEU A 42 -6.42 -30.39 -4.52
CA LEU A 42 -6.82 -31.77 -4.22
C LEU A 42 -6.21 -32.80 -5.17
N THR A 43 -6.05 -32.45 -6.44
CA THR A 43 -5.46 -33.36 -7.47
C THR A 43 -3.94 -33.35 -7.48
N ASN A 44 -3.28 -32.64 -6.55
CA ASN A 44 -1.82 -32.51 -6.48
C ASN A 44 -1.16 -31.92 -7.74
N GLN A 45 -1.94 -31.28 -8.62
CA GLN A 45 -1.45 -30.57 -9.81
C GLN A 45 -1.04 -29.12 -9.52
N GLY A 46 -1.13 -28.69 -8.27
CA GLY A 46 -0.85 -27.35 -7.82
C GLY A 46 0.60 -27.16 -7.40
N GLY A 47 1.52 -27.08 -8.35
CA GLY A 47 2.73 -26.31 -8.09
C GLY A 47 2.36 -24.89 -7.72
N SER A 48 2.91 -24.35 -6.64
CA SER A 48 2.66 -22.98 -6.18
C SER A 48 2.75 -22.00 -7.35
N ALA A 49 1.83 -21.05 -7.47
CA ALA A 49 1.94 -19.98 -8.49
C ALA A 49 3.27 -19.22 -8.37
N ALA A 50 3.86 -19.20 -7.16
CA ALA A 50 5.19 -18.68 -6.90
C ALA A 50 6.29 -19.52 -7.56
N ASP A 51 6.15 -20.86 -7.64
CA ASP A 51 7.11 -21.75 -8.31
C ASP A 51 7.07 -21.56 -9.84
N ARG A 52 5.91 -21.18 -10.39
CA ARG A 52 5.77 -20.87 -11.84
C ARG A 52 6.38 -19.52 -12.21
N LEU A 53 6.36 -18.54 -11.32
CA LEU A 53 6.98 -17.23 -11.50
C LEU A 53 8.49 -17.24 -11.21
N GLY A 54 8.95 -18.18 -10.38
CA GLY A 54 10.36 -18.31 -9.98
C GLY A 54 11.25 -19.10 -10.93
N GLY A 55 10.77 -19.58 -12.08
CA GLY A 55 11.60 -20.26 -13.09
C GLY A 55 12.17 -21.62 -12.67
N GLY A 56 11.71 -22.21 -11.57
CA GLY A 56 12.15 -23.48 -11.01
C GLY A 56 11.34 -24.68 -11.48
N GLY A 57 11.19 -24.89 -12.76
CA GLY A 57 10.45 -26.01 -13.30
C GLY A 57 11.10 -26.64 -14.49
N GLY A 58 12.22 -27.32 -14.26
CA GLY A 58 12.67 -28.36 -15.19
C GLY A 58 11.86 -29.60 -14.89
N GLY A 59 11.01 -30.05 -15.80
CA GLY A 59 10.40 -31.35 -15.60
C GLY A 59 9.19 -31.58 -16.48
N ASP A 60 9.45 -32.26 -17.53
CA ASP A 60 8.62 -33.31 -18.15
C ASP A 60 7.36 -32.87 -18.90
N LEU A 61 7.56 -32.71 -20.19
CA LEU A 61 6.53 -32.87 -21.22
C LEU A 61 6.17 -34.36 -21.32
N GLY A 62 5.63 -34.94 -20.25
CA GLY A 62 5.20 -36.36 -20.18
C GLY A 62 3.70 -36.47 -20.36
N GLY A 63 3.30 -36.83 -21.55
CA GLY A 63 2.16 -37.68 -21.87
C GLY A 63 0.80 -37.35 -21.29
N THR A 64 0.05 -36.46 -21.93
CA THR A 64 -1.42 -36.52 -21.88
C THR A 64 -1.89 -37.82 -22.55
N ASN A 65 -2.18 -38.82 -21.76
CA ASN A 65 -3.02 -39.93 -22.23
C ASN A 65 -4.42 -39.34 -22.49
N PHE A 66 -4.68 -39.04 -23.74
CA PHE A 66 -6.03 -38.78 -24.23
C PHE A 66 -6.79 -40.12 -24.19
N ASP A 67 -7.67 -40.28 -23.22
CA ASP A 67 -8.69 -41.32 -23.23
C ASP A 67 -9.90 -40.78 -24.02
N PRO A 68 -10.23 -41.34 -25.21
CA PRO A 68 -11.27 -40.78 -26.08
C PRO A 68 -12.71 -41.17 -25.68
N ALA A 69 -12.95 -41.73 -24.51
CA ALA A 69 -14.24 -42.29 -24.10
C ALA A 69 -14.80 -41.66 -22.82
N GLY A 70 -14.74 -40.34 -22.66
CA GLY A 70 -15.33 -39.69 -21.50
C GLY A 70 -15.93 -38.34 -21.85
N ASN A 71 -17.09 -38.35 -22.47
CA ASN A 71 -17.85 -37.15 -22.86
C ASN A 71 -18.53 -36.50 -21.63
N VAL A 72 -17.76 -35.80 -20.80
CA VAL A 72 -18.29 -34.79 -19.88
C VAL A 72 -17.37 -33.62 -20.01
N SER A 73 -17.83 -32.57 -20.69
CA SER A 73 -17.16 -31.28 -20.70
C SER A 73 -17.21 -30.69 -19.28
N SER A 74 -16.23 -31.03 -18.46
CA SER A 74 -16.12 -30.46 -17.14
C SER A 74 -15.82 -28.96 -17.32
N LYS A 75 -16.70 -28.10 -16.80
CA LYS A 75 -16.59 -26.62 -16.77
C LYS A 75 -15.25 -26.17 -16.18
N TYR A 76 -14.62 -26.99 -15.38
CA TYR A 76 -13.39 -26.70 -14.66
C TYR A 76 -12.23 -27.60 -15.08
N ARG A 77 -11.05 -27.00 -15.33
CA ARG A 77 -9.82 -27.73 -15.60
C ARG A 77 -9.43 -28.63 -14.41
N GLY A 78 -9.12 -29.88 -14.66
CA GLY A 78 -8.70 -30.83 -13.62
C GLY A 78 -9.85 -31.52 -12.87
N ALA A 79 -11.10 -31.19 -13.17
CA ALA A 79 -12.27 -31.81 -12.53
C ALA A 79 -12.58 -33.25 -13.05
N GLN A 80 -11.77 -33.75 -13.98
CA GLN A 80 -11.93 -35.14 -14.49
C GLN A 80 -11.70 -36.13 -13.35
N GLY A 81 -12.74 -36.94 -13.08
CA GLY A 81 -12.70 -37.94 -12.01
C GLY A 81 -13.22 -37.50 -10.65
N LEU A 82 -13.60 -36.24 -10.49
CA LEU A 82 -14.26 -35.76 -9.28
C LEU A 82 -15.79 -35.92 -9.38
N ASP A 83 -16.41 -36.20 -8.23
CA ASP A 83 -17.85 -36.31 -8.12
C ASP A 83 -18.55 -35.00 -8.50
N PRO A 84 -19.51 -35.01 -9.47
CA PRO A 84 -20.28 -33.83 -9.84
C PRO A 84 -21.02 -33.16 -8.66
N GLU A 85 -21.46 -33.93 -7.66
CA GLU A 85 -22.08 -33.39 -6.45
C GLU A 85 -21.08 -32.57 -5.60
N PHE A 86 -19.83 -33.02 -5.56
CA PHE A 86 -18.77 -32.28 -4.88
C PHE A 86 -18.48 -30.94 -5.56
N ILE A 87 -18.42 -30.91 -6.89
CA ILE A 87 -18.24 -29.67 -7.67
C ILE A 87 -19.41 -28.73 -7.45
N ALA A 88 -20.64 -29.23 -7.51
CA ALA A 88 -21.85 -28.41 -7.24
C ALA A 88 -21.85 -27.84 -5.82
N LYS A 89 -21.36 -28.59 -4.84
CA LYS A 89 -21.22 -28.14 -3.46
C LYS A 89 -20.19 -27.00 -3.35
N LEU A 90 -19.05 -27.12 -4.04
CA LEU A 90 -18.06 -26.05 -4.11
C LEU A 90 -18.60 -24.80 -4.81
N GLU A 91 -19.30 -24.96 -5.94
CA GLU A 91 -19.94 -23.83 -6.63
C GLU A 91 -20.93 -23.09 -5.71
N LYS A 92 -21.73 -23.83 -4.95
CA LYS A 92 -22.66 -23.25 -3.99
C LYS A 92 -21.95 -22.57 -2.81
N GLN A 93 -20.89 -23.20 -2.31
CA GLN A 93 -20.07 -22.65 -1.22
C GLN A 93 -19.43 -21.31 -1.62
N PHE A 94 -18.96 -21.21 -2.84
CA PHE A 94 -18.32 -19.99 -3.36
C PHE A 94 -19.32 -19.03 -4.07
N GLY A 95 -20.62 -19.36 -4.07
CA GLY A 95 -21.67 -18.53 -4.67
C GLY A 95 -21.65 -18.48 -6.20
N PHE A 96 -20.96 -19.41 -6.87
CA PHE A 96 -20.89 -19.50 -8.34
C PHE A 96 -22.11 -20.17 -8.97
N ASP A 97 -23.05 -20.61 -8.18
CA ASP A 97 -24.36 -21.11 -8.55
C ASP A 97 -25.29 -20.00 -9.12
N LYS A 98 -24.99 -18.72 -8.80
CA LYS A 98 -25.80 -17.58 -9.20
C LYS A 98 -25.26 -16.86 -10.44
N PRO A 99 -26.14 -16.21 -11.24
CA PRO A 99 -25.71 -15.36 -12.36
C PRO A 99 -24.78 -14.23 -11.91
N PRO A 100 -23.81 -13.80 -12.76
CA PRO A 100 -22.83 -12.77 -12.40
C PRO A 100 -23.44 -11.46 -11.91
N LEU A 101 -24.53 -10.98 -12.54
CA LEU A 101 -25.20 -9.74 -12.14
C LEU A 101 -25.85 -9.84 -10.76
N GLU A 102 -26.42 -10.99 -10.42
CA GLU A 102 -27.01 -11.23 -9.10
C GLU A 102 -25.90 -11.26 -8.03
N ARG A 103 -24.80 -11.94 -8.31
CA ARG A 103 -23.63 -11.95 -7.41
C ARG A 103 -23.08 -10.54 -7.18
N PHE A 104 -22.97 -9.74 -8.22
CA PHE A 104 -22.51 -8.36 -8.11
C PHE A 104 -23.45 -7.52 -7.25
N GLY A 105 -24.77 -7.63 -7.48
CA GLY A 105 -25.77 -6.93 -6.67
C GLY A 105 -25.73 -7.32 -5.19
N LEU A 106 -25.63 -8.61 -4.90
CA LEU A 106 -25.49 -9.11 -3.54
C LEU A 106 -24.20 -8.63 -2.88
N MET A 107 -23.08 -8.67 -3.62
CA MET A 107 -21.81 -8.15 -3.14
C MET A 107 -21.89 -6.67 -2.76
N LEU A 108 -22.46 -5.82 -3.63
CA LEU A 108 -22.63 -4.39 -3.34
C LEU A 108 -23.52 -4.15 -2.11
N TRP A 109 -24.61 -4.91 -2.00
CA TRP A 109 -25.51 -4.79 -0.86
C TRP A 109 -24.87 -5.17 0.46
N ASN A 110 -24.10 -6.25 0.48
CA ASN A 110 -23.36 -6.71 1.65
C ASN A 110 -22.23 -5.72 2.01
N TYR A 111 -21.50 -5.25 1.02
CA TYR A 111 -20.38 -4.29 1.21
C TYR A 111 -20.84 -2.94 1.74
N ALA A 112 -22.06 -2.48 1.32
CA ALA A 112 -22.67 -1.28 1.90
C ALA A 112 -22.97 -1.41 3.41
N ARG A 113 -23.02 -2.66 3.93
CA ARG A 113 -23.20 -2.98 5.35
C ARG A 113 -21.92 -3.41 6.05
N PHE A 114 -20.78 -3.36 5.34
CA PHE A 114 -19.49 -3.89 5.80
C PHE A 114 -19.52 -5.39 6.12
N ASP A 115 -20.41 -6.13 5.48
CA ASP A 115 -20.43 -7.59 5.49
C ASP A 115 -19.67 -8.10 4.27
N PHE A 116 -18.43 -8.53 4.48
CA PHE A 116 -17.56 -9.04 3.42
C PHE A 116 -17.56 -10.57 3.34
N GLY A 117 -18.31 -11.24 4.22
CA GLY A 117 -18.34 -12.68 4.34
C GLY A 117 -17.06 -13.27 4.93
N ASP A 118 -16.86 -14.56 4.66
CA ASP A 118 -15.72 -15.33 5.16
C ASP A 118 -14.67 -15.56 4.06
N SER A 119 -13.41 -15.72 4.46
CA SER A 119 -12.32 -16.12 3.56
C SER A 119 -12.61 -17.52 3.00
N TYR A 120 -12.36 -17.74 1.72
CA TYR A 120 -12.57 -19.03 1.09
C TYR A 120 -11.60 -20.13 1.58
N PHE A 121 -10.45 -19.73 2.09
CA PHE A 121 -9.36 -20.66 2.45
C PHE A 121 -8.92 -20.56 3.91
N ARG A 122 -9.56 -19.71 4.69
CA ARG A 122 -9.28 -19.50 6.11
C ARG A 122 -10.61 -19.47 6.85
N ASP A 123 -10.74 -20.21 7.90
CA ASP A 123 -11.97 -20.26 8.72
C ASP A 123 -12.08 -19.00 9.61
N ILE A 124 -12.06 -17.81 9.00
CA ILE A 124 -12.13 -16.51 9.66
C ILE A 124 -12.92 -15.52 8.81
N SER A 125 -13.66 -14.62 9.46
CA SER A 125 -14.35 -13.55 8.76
C SER A 125 -13.33 -12.60 8.10
N VAL A 126 -13.69 -12.07 6.92
CA VAL A 126 -12.81 -11.14 6.20
C VAL A 126 -12.58 -9.86 6.98
N VAL A 127 -13.57 -9.41 7.77
CA VAL A 127 -13.45 -8.23 8.64
C VAL A 127 -12.38 -8.47 9.70
N ASP A 128 -12.45 -9.60 10.42
CA ASP A 128 -11.49 -9.92 11.47
C ASP A 128 -10.08 -10.07 10.89
N LEU A 129 -9.97 -10.71 9.74
CA LEU A 129 -8.69 -10.85 9.03
C LEU A 129 -8.06 -9.50 8.67
N ILE A 130 -8.87 -8.55 8.17
CA ILE A 130 -8.38 -7.20 7.84
C ILE A 130 -8.02 -6.43 9.11
N LEU A 131 -8.84 -6.50 10.15
CA LEU A 131 -8.57 -5.83 11.42
C LEU A 131 -7.31 -6.35 12.10
N GLU A 132 -7.02 -7.65 11.99
CA GLU A 132 -5.79 -8.27 12.49
C GLU A 132 -4.53 -7.72 11.78
N LYS A 133 -4.59 -7.52 10.45
CA LYS A 133 -3.44 -7.08 9.64
C LYS A 133 -3.30 -5.56 9.55
N MET A 134 -4.38 -4.83 9.78
CA MET A 134 -4.44 -3.36 9.66
C MET A 134 -3.42 -2.63 10.56
N PRO A 135 -3.21 -2.98 11.83
CA PRO A 135 -2.23 -2.31 12.69
C PRO A 135 -0.81 -2.33 12.13
N VAL A 136 -0.39 -3.41 11.48
CA VAL A 136 0.93 -3.54 10.86
C VAL A 136 1.08 -2.50 9.74
N SER A 137 0.16 -2.46 8.80
CA SER A 137 0.20 -1.53 7.67
C SER A 137 0.06 -0.07 8.09
N ILE A 138 -0.83 0.23 9.05
CA ILE A 138 -0.99 1.59 9.59
C ILE A 138 0.31 2.04 10.25
N SER A 139 0.92 1.20 11.08
CA SER A 139 2.14 1.57 11.79
C SER A 139 3.31 1.81 10.85
N ILE A 140 3.51 0.93 9.86
CA ILE A 140 4.55 1.08 8.85
C ILE A 140 4.33 2.36 8.03
N GLY A 141 3.12 2.57 7.49
CA GLY A 141 2.78 3.75 6.70
C GLY A 141 2.94 5.06 7.49
N LEU A 142 2.55 5.06 8.76
CA LEU A 142 2.72 6.19 9.66
C LEU A 142 4.20 6.54 9.87
N TRP A 143 5.04 5.53 10.20
CA TRP A 143 6.47 5.75 10.43
C TRP A 143 7.21 6.16 9.17
N ILE A 144 6.91 5.55 8.02
CA ILE A 144 7.51 5.96 6.75
C ILE A 144 7.21 7.43 6.47
N THR A 145 5.95 7.83 6.60
CA THR A 145 5.53 9.21 6.35
C THR A 145 6.17 10.16 7.34
N LEU A 146 6.09 9.85 8.64
CA LEU A 146 6.67 10.69 9.69
C LEU A 146 8.17 10.89 9.51
N LEU A 147 8.93 9.81 9.34
CA LEU A 147 10.39 9.87 9.18
C LEU A 147 10.78 10.55 7.86
N SER A 148 10.07 10.26 6.77
CA SER A 148 10.33 10.92 5.49
C SER A 148 10.17 12.43 5.61
N TYR A 149 9.10 12.92 6.21
CA TYR A 149 8.87 14.35 6.38
C TYR A 149 9.81 14.98 7.41
N LEU A 150 10.10 14.28 8.51
CA LEU A 150 11.04 14.75 9.54
C LEU A 150 12.45 14.97 8.98
N ILE A 151 12.89 14.14 8.04
CA ILE A 151 14.20 14.25 7.38
C ILE A 151 14.12 15.23 6.20
N SER A 152 13.12 15.09 5.34
CA SER A 152 13.01 15.82 4.06
C SER A 152 12.81 17.30 4.23
N ILE A 153 11.94 17.72 5.16
CA ILE A 153 11.60 19.14 5.32
C ILE A 153 12.83 19.95 5.77
N PRO A 154 13.52 19.61 6.87
CA PRO A 154 14.72 20.36 7.28
C PRO A 154 15.83 20.31 6.25
N LEU A 155 16.03 19.16 5.61
CA LEU A 155 17.05 18.99 4.57
C LEU A 155 16.72 19.84 3.33
N GLY A 156 15.47 19.78 2.84
CA GLY A 156 15.01 20.55 1.68
C GLY A 156 15.11 22.06 1.92
N ILE A 157 14.71 22.55 3.09
CA ILE A 157 14.84 23.95 3.48
C ILE A 157 16.32 24.36 3.46
N ARG A 158 17.19 23.56 4.10
CA ARG A 158 18.63 23.89 4.15
C ARG A 158 19.27 23.87 2.76
N LYS A 159 18.84 22.97 1.88
CA LYS A 159 19.27 22.91 0.47
C LYS A 159 18.81 24.14 -0.30
N ALA A 160 17.57 24.59 -0.12
CA ALA A 160 17.05 25.81 -0.78
C ALA A 160 17.79 27.08 -0.33
N VAL A 161 18.08 27.20 0.97
CA VAL A 161 18.85 28.34 1.52
C VAL A 161 20.31 28.35 1.03
N LYS A 162 20.89 27.16 0.81
CA LYS A 162 22.28 26.97 0.37
C LYS A 162 22.38 26.49 -1.08
N ASP A 163 21.41 26.87 -1.91
CA ASP A 163 21.35 26.45 -3.31
C ASP A 163 22.66 26.73 -4.06
N GLY A 164 23.15 25.76 -4.84
CA GLY A 164 24.39 25.80 -5.57
C GLY A 164 25.67 25.65 -4.73
N SER A 165 25.57 25.49 -3.42
CA SER A 165 26.73 25.23 -2.55
C SER A 165 27.19 23.77 -2.63
N SER A 166 28.44 23.48 -2.15
CA SER A 166 28.93 22.10 -2.04
C SER A 166 28.02 21.21 -1.18
N PHE A 167 27.38 21.78 -0.15
CA PHE A 167 26.39 21.05 0.65
C PHE A 167 25.19 20.61 -0.19
N ASP A 168 24.63 21.51 -1.01
CA ASP A 168 23.51 21.21 -1.88
C ASP A 168 23.90 20.15 -2.93
N THR A 169 25.07 20.29 -3.54
CA THR A 169 25.56 19.35 -4.57
C THR A 169 25.75 17.94 -3.99
N TRP A 170 26.48 17.80 -2.88
CA TRP A 170 26.72 16.48 -2.26
C TRP A 170 25.46 15.83 -1.73
N THR A 171 24.59 16.60 -1.05
CA THR A 171 23.31 16.05 -0.57
C THR A 171 22.38 15.70 -1.72
N SER A 172 22.41 16.44 -2.84
CA SER A 172 21.65 16.04 -4.04
C SER A 172 22.16 14.74 -4.63
N ALA A 173 23.47 14.55 -4.72
CA ALA A 173 24.05 13.30 -5.19
C ALA A 173 23.61 12.10 -4.33
N ILE A 174 23.68 12.24 -2.99
CA ILE A 174 23.25 11.19 -2.06
C ILE A 174 21.74 10.89 -2.21
N VAL A 175 20.91 11.92 -2.31
CA VAL A 175 19.46 11.79 -2.49
C VAL A 175 19.13 11.09 -3.80
N ILE A 176 19.80 11.46 -4.90
CA ILE A 176 19.58 10.87 -6.23
C ILE A 176 20.04 9.40 -6.24
N ILE A 177 21.20 9.09 -5.68
CA ILE A 177 21.69 7.71 -5.56
C ILE A 177 20.71 6.86 -4.75
N GLY A 178 20.25 7.37 -3.59
CA GLY A 178 19.26 6.67 -2.75
C GLY A 178 17.93 6.45 -3.47
N TYR A 179 17.50 7.41 -4.28
CA TYR A 179 16.28 7.30 -5.09
C TYR A 179 16.40 6.29 -6.24
N ALA A 180 17.59 6.18 -6.83
CA ALA A 180 17.84 5.29 -7.96
C ALA A 180 17.83 3.80 -7.56
N ILE A 181 18.05 3.48 -6.29
CA ILE A 181 18.03 2.11 -5.79
C ILE A 181 16.58 1.72 -5.47
N PRO A 182 16.01 0.68 -6.12
CA PRO A 182 14.69 0.19 -5.73
C PRO A 182 14.66 -0.23 -4.25
N GLY A 183 13.69 0.30 -3.49
CA GLY A 183 13.63 0.11 -2.04
C GLY A 183 13.64 -1.36 -1.60
N PHE A 184 12.99 -2.25 -2.36
CA PHE A 184 13.00 -3.68 -2.06
C PHE A 184 14.38 -4.33 -2.25
N LEU A 185 15.16 -3.93 -3.27
CA LEU A 185 16.54 -4.40 -3.45
C LEU A 185 17.44 -3.91 -2.32
N PHE A 186 17.24 -2.65 -1.91
CA PHE A 186 17.95 -2.13 -0.75
C PHE A 186 17.54 -2.86 0.54
N GLY A 187 16.27 -3.21 0.71
CA GLY A 187 15.77 -4.04 1.81
C GLY A 187 16.44 -5.43 1.85
N ILE A 188 16.57 -6.09 0.70
CA ILE A 188 17.28 -7.38 0.60
C ILE A 188 18.78 -7.20 0.98
N LEU A 189 19.42 -6.16 0.49
CA LEU A 189 20.81 -5.86 0.83
C LEU A 189 20.98 -5.65 2.33
N LEU A 190 20.12 -4.85 2.96
CA LEU A 190 20.15 -4.63 4.40
C LEU A 190 19.93 -5.93 5.18
N MET A 191 18.98 -6.76 4.74
CA MET A 191 18.72 -8.05 5.38
C MET A 191 19.95 -8.95 5.33
N ILE A 192 20.59 -9.10 4.17
CA ILE A 192 21.78 -9.95 4.00
C ILE A 192 22.94 -9.45 4.86
N LEU A 193 23.13 -8.13 4.92
CA LEU A 193 24.24 -7.53 5.66
C LEU A 193 24.02 -7.57 7.17
N PHE A 194 22.79 -7.34 7.65
CA PHE A 194 22.53 -7.03 9.06
C PHE A 194 21.60 -8.00 9.79
N ALA A 195 20.93 -8.93 9.10
CA ALA A 195 19.97 -9.85 9.71
C ALA A 195 20.07 -11.30 9.22
N GLY A 196 20.87 -11.56 8.20
CA GLY A 196 20.96 -12.89 7.57
C GLY A 196 22.00 -13.84 8.18
N GLY A 197 22.70 -13.45 9.24
CA GLY A 197 23.77 -14.25 9.87
C GLY A 197 25.02 -14.47 9.01
N SER A 198 25.03 -13.98 7.74
CA SER A 198 26.19 -14.15 6.83
C SER A 198 27.30 -13.13 7.08
N PHE A 199 26.95 -11.92 7.55
CA PHE A 199 27.89 -10.84 7.85
C PHE A 199 27.72 -10.36 9.29
N TRP A 200 26.80 -9.42 9.51
CA TRP A 200 26.46 -8.88 10.83
C TRP A 200 25.06 -9.33 11.22
N ASP A 201 24.89 -9.87 12.40
CA ASP A 201 23.59 -10.30 12.91
C ASP A 201 23.15 -9.33 14.02
N TRP A 202 22.80 -8.10 13.58
CA TRP A 202 22.45 -7.02 14.50
C TRP A 202 20.94 -6.80 14.63
N PHE A 203 20.17 -7.20 13.63
CA PHE A 203 18.73 -6.96 13.55
C PHE A 203 17.97 -8.25 13.33
N PRO A 204 16.70 -8.31 13.75
CA PRO A 204 15.85 -9.46 13.50
C PRO A 204 15.63 -9.67 11.99
N LEU A 205 15.56 -10.93 11.60
CA LEU A 205 15.36 -11.31 10.21
C LEU A 205 13.93 -11.10 9.76
N ARG A 206 12.95 -11.35 10.63
CA ARG A 206 11.52 -11.43 10.28
C ARG A 206 10.62 -10.96 11.42
N GLY A 207 9.40 -10.58 11.04
CA GLY A 207 8.34 -10.23 11.97
C GLY A 207 8.38 -8.77 12.44
N LEU A 208 7.30 -8.34 13.06
CA LEU A 208 7.15 -7.00 13.62
C LEU A 208 7.63 -6.94 15.08
N THR A 209 7.62 -8.08 15.74
CA THR A 209 7.95 -8.25 17.16
C THR A 209 8.59 -9.61 17.41
N SER A 210 9.31 -9.75 18.51
CA SER A 210 9.90 -11.03 18.93
C SER A 210 8.83 -12.01 19.43
N ASP A 211 9.12 -13.32 19.35
CA ASP A 211 8.22 -14.39 19.80
C ASP A 211 7.86 -14.31 21.30
N ASN A 212 8.72 -13.72 22.12
CA ASN A 212 8.49 -13.53 23.55
C ASN A 212 7.86 -12.17 23.91
N TRP A 213 7.23 -11.49 22.92
CA TRP A 213 6.63 -10.16 23.08
C TRP A 213 5.75 -10.02 24.32
N ASP A 214 4.92 -11.01 24.61
CA ASP A 214 3.98 -10.96 25.74
C ASP A 214 4.68 -11.00 27.11
N GLN A 215 5.91 -11.48 27.15
CA GLN A 215 6.73 -11.56 28.36
C GLN A 215 7.58 -10.29 28.59
N LEU A 216 7.65 -9.39 27.58
CA LEU A 216 8.43 -8.17 27.66
C LEU A 216 7.72 -7.09 28.47
N SER A 217 8.50 -6.33 29.25
CA SER A 217 8.03 -5.10 29.89
C SER A 217 7.72 -4.01 28.83
N TRP A 218 6.88 -3.04 29.17
CA TRP A 218 6.50 -1.94 28.26
C TRP A 218 7.68 -1.24 27.57
N PRO A 219 8.77 -0.83 28.26
CA PRO A 219 9.92 -0.24 27.59
C PRO A 219 10.62 -1.20 26.62
N GLN A 220 10.70 -2.49 26.98
CA GLN A 220 11.30 -3.52 26.13
C GLN A 220 10.45 -3.77 24.89
N ARG A 221 9.11 -3.76 24.99
CA ARG A 221 8.20 -3.86 23.84
C ARG A 221 8.42 -2.73 22.84
N ILE A 222 8.54 -1.50 23.32
CA ILE A 222 8.80 -0.35 22.44
C ILE A 222 10.16 -0.51 21.75
N LEU A 223 11.18 -0.94 22.46
CA LEU A 223 12.51 -1.14 21.90
C LEU A 223 12.52 -2.27 20.87
N ASP A 224 11.89 -3.39 21.17
CA ASP A 224 11.76 -4.56 20.31
C ASP A 224 11.04 -4.22 19.00
N TYR A 225 9.93 -3.50 19.11
CA TYR A 225 9.18 -3.03 17.95
C TYR A 225 10.01 -2.16 17.00
N PHE A 226 10.73 -1.15 17.51
CA PHE A 226 11.62 -0.33 16.68
C PHE A 226 12.83 -1.08 16.16
N TRP A 227 13.31 -2.07 16.90
CA TRP A 227 14.37 -2.95 16.47
C TRP A 227 13.98 -3.76 15.23
N HIS A 228 12.77 -4.33 15.20
CA HIS A 228 12.24 -5.05 14.08
C HIS A 228 11.93 -4.13 12.87
N LEU A 229 11.52 -2.91 13.13
CA LEU A 229 11.22 -1.94 12.08
C LEU A 229 12.46 -1.25 11.49
N ALA A 230 13.63 -1.35 12.12
CA ALA A 230 14.81 -0.58 11.71
C ALA A 230 15.19 -0.81 10.24
N LEU A 231 15.34 -2.04 9.81
CA LEU A 231 15.71 -2.37 8.42
C LEU A 231 14.56 -2.10 7.42
N PRO A 232 13.33 -2.57 7.64
CA PRO A 232 12.20 -2.27 6.76
C PRO A 232 11.99 -0.76 6.57
N LEU A 233 11.95 0.01 7.66
CA LEU A 233 11.76 1.46 7.58
C LEU A 233 12.91 2.15 6.85
N THR A 234 14.16 1.75 7.10
CA THR A 234 15.31 2.33 6.40
C THR A 234 15.19 2.12 4.89
N ALA A 235 14.79 0.92 4.46
CA ALA A 235 14.60 0.60 3.05
C ALA A 235 13.49 1.44 2.41
N MET A 236 12.37 1.62 3.10
CA MET A 236 11.21 2.33 2.57
C MET A 236 11.38 3.85 2.62
N VAL A 237 11.94 4.37 3.71
CA VAL A 237 12.17 5.82 3.89
C VAL A 237 13.19 6.34 2.89
N LEU A 238 14.22 5.55 2.52
CA LEU A 238 15.23 5.96 1.54
C LEU A 238 14.63 6.37 0.19
N SER A 239 13.62 5.65 -0.27
CA SER A 239 12.92 6.00 -1.53
C SER A 239 11.95 7.17 -1.36
N ALA A 240 11.24 7.22 -0.24
CA ALA A 240 10.20 8.21 0.01
C ALA A 240 10.75 9.62 0.31
N PHE A 241 11.85 9.72 1.08
CA PHE A 241 12.39 11.02 1.50
C PHE A 241 13.02 11.80 0.34
N ALA A 242 13.51 11.13 -0.68
CA ALA A 242 14.16 11.78 -1.82
C ALA A 242 13.20 12.71 -2.56
N THR A 243 12.02 12.21 -2.94
CA THR A 243 10.98 13.00 -3.61
C THR A 243 10.52 14.17 -2.73
N SER A 244 10.26 13.91 -1.46
CA SER A 244 9.82 14.94 -0.51
C SER A 244 10.89 16.01 -0.26
N THR A 245 12.17 15.63 -0.26
CA THR A 245 13.29 16.58 -0.12
C THR A 245 13.39 17.51 -1.33
N LEU A 246 13.30 16.97 -2.54
CA LEU A 246 13.35 17.76 -3.77
C LEU A 246 12.14 18.68 -3.89
N LEU A 247 10.95 18.18 -3.57
CA LEU A 247 9.72 18.98 -3.54
C LEU A 247 9.86 20.14 -2.56
N THR A 248 10.32 19.88 -1.34
CA THR A 248 10.54 20.93 -0.33
C THR A 248 11.60 21.93 -0.78
N LYS A 249 12.74 21.45 -1.32
CA LYS A 249 13.78 22.34 -1.85
C LYS A 249 13.22 23.28 -2.90
N ASN A 250 12.53 22.75 -3.91
CA ASN A 250 12.05 23.52 -5.04
C ASN A 250 10.99 24.56 -4.60
N SER A 251 10.07 24.16 -3.74
CA SER A 251 9.05 25.06 -3.21
C SER A 251 9.66 26.22 -2.42
N PHE A 252 10.61 25.94 -1.53
CA PHE A 252 11.31 26.98 -0.78
C PHE A 252 12.17 27.86 -1.68
N LEU A 253 12.84 27.31 -2.68
CA LEU A 253 13.67 28.05 -3.61
C LEU A 253 12.84 29.04 -4.44
N GLU A 254 11.65 28.61 -4.90
CA GLU A 254 10.71 29.50 -5.61
C GLU A 254 10.25 30.66 -4.70
N GLU A 255 9.84 30.35 -3.48
CA GLU A 255 9.34 31.36 -2.55
C GLU A 255 10.42 32.36 -2.09
N ILE A 256 11.66 31.90 -1.87
CA ILE A 256 12.79 32.78 -1.46
C ILE A 256 13.10 33.84 -2.51
N ARG A 257 12.79 33.61 -3.79
CA ARG A 257 13.05 34.52 -4.92
C ARG A 257 11.95 35.57 -5.13
N LYS A 258 10.82 35.49 -4.42
CA LYS A 258 9.69 36.41 -4.60
C LYS A 258 9.95 37.81 -4.02
N GLN A 259 9.31 38.84 -4.60
CA GLN A 259 9.49 40.24 -4.25
C GLN A 259 9.19 40.57 -2.78
N TYR A 260 8.21 39.91 -2.15
CA TYR A 260 7.91 40.14 -0.75
C TYR A 260 9.09 39.77 0.18
N VAL A 261 9.90 38.80 -0.23
CA VAL A 261 11.13 38.40 0.49
C VAL A 261 12.18 39.51 0.41
N VAL A 262 12.35 40.10 -0.78
CA VAL A 262 13.25 41.25 -0.98
C VAL A 262 12.80 42.44 -0.11
N THR A 263 11.51 42.72 -0.11
CA THR A 263 10.93 43.78 0.72
C THR A 263 11.14 43.55 2.24
N ALA A 264 10.96 42.30 2.69
CA ALA A 264 11.18 41.92 4.08
C ALA A 264 12.65 42.12 4.50
N ARG A 265 13.58 41.74 3.64
CA ARG A 265 15.03 42.00 3.87
C ARG A 265 15.38 43.47 3.86
N ALA A 266 14.80 44.26 2.95
CA ALA A 266 15.00 45.71 2.90
C ALA A 266 14.49 46.43 4.16
N LYS A 267 13.49 45.87 4.85
CA LYS A 267 13.00 46.31 6.15
C LYS A 267 13.91 45.91 7.33
N GLY A 268 15.04 45.27 7.10
CA GLY A 268 16.02 44.91 8.12
C GLY A 268 15.74 43.57 8.84
N LEU A 269 14.81 42.76 8.37
CA LEU A 269 14.54 41.47 8.98
C LEU A 269 15.72 40.49 8.72
N SER A 270 16.11 39.78 9.78
CA SER A 270 17.13 38.74 9.66
C SER A 270 16.70 37.59 8.73
N GLN A 271 17.64 36.87 8.15
CA GLN A 271 17.37 35.74 7.27
C GLN A 271 16.44 34.71 7.89
N ARG A 272 16.60 34.44 9.19
CA ARG A 272 15.75 33.50 9.95
C ARG A 272 14.29 34.00 10.06
N GLN A 273 14.11 35.28 10.36
CA GLN A 273 12.79 35.90 10.45
C GLN A 273 12.09 35.93 9.09
N VAL A 274 12.81 36.23 8.02
CA VAL A 274 12.26 36.17 6.66
C VAL A 274 11.87 34.72 6.30
N LEU A 275 12.76 33.74 6.56
CA LEU A 275 12.54 32.35 6.19
C LEU A 275 11.33 31.76 6.94
N TYR A 276 11.32 31.84 8.27
CA TYR A 276 10.28 31.18 9.08
C TYR A 276 9.03 32.06 9.28
N GLY A 277 9.14 33.37 9.22
CA GLY A 277 8.00 34.28 9.37
C GLY A 277 7.22 34.54 8.09
N HIS A 278 7.89 34.49 6.92
CA HIS A 278 7.26 34.86 5.65
C HIS A 278 7.29 33.76 4.59
N VAL A 279 8.43 33.09 4.39
CA VAL A 279 8.61 32.10 3.33
C VAL A 279 7.97 30.76 3.71
N PHE A 280 8.18 30.30 4.95
CA PHE A 280 7.81 28.95 5.40
C PHE A 280 6.34 28.65 5.16
N ARG A 281 5.45 29.55 5.54
CA ARG A 281 4.00 29.34 5.39
C ARG A 281 3.61 29.10 3.94
N ASN A 282 4.11 29.90 3.01
CA ASN A 282 3.75 29.80 1.59
C ASN A 282 4.43 28.58 0.94
N ALA A 283 5.71 28.34 1.23
CA ALA A 283 6.44 27.23 0.69
C ALA A 283 5.90 25.86 1.16
N MET A 284 5.41 25.79 2.41
CA MET A 284 4.87 24.53 2.97
C MET A 284 3.50 24.15 2.40
N LEU A 285 2.78 25.05 1.74
CA LEU A 285 1.45 24.74 1.18
C LEU A 285 1.49 23.52 0.25
N ILE A 286 2.43 23.47 -0.68
CA ILE A 286 2.54 22.36 -1.64
C ILE A 286 3.01 21.06 -0.96
N VAL A 287 3.85 21.17 0.06
CA VAL A 287 4.34 20.03 0.85
C VAL A 287 3.19 19.40 1.65
N ILE A 288 2.36 20.26 2.28
CA ILE A 288 1.20 19.82 3.05
C ILE A 288 0.12 19.26 2.13
N ALA A 289 -0.11 19.88 0.97
CA ALA A 289 -1.03 19.37 -0.03
C ALA A 289 -0.62 17.98 -0.57
N GLY A 290 0.68 17.70 -0.65
CA GLY A 290 1.22 16.42 -1.06
C GLY A 290 1.15 15.33 0.03
N PHE A 291 0.96 15.71 1.31
CA PHE A 291 1.01 14.78 2.45
C PHE A 291 0.05 13.59 2.33
N PRO A 292 -1.23 13.75 1.99
CA PRO A 292 -2.13 12.61 1.93
C PRO A 292 -1.83 11.67 0.77
N GLY A 293 -1.41 12.20 -0.37
CA GLY A 293 -0.94 11.37 -1.48
C GLY A 293 0.30 10.56 -1.07
N ALA A 294 1.25 11.18 -0.37
CA ALA A 294 2.43 10.50 0.16
C ALA A 294 2.05 9.45 1.21
N PHE A 295 1.12 9.77 2.12
CA PHE A 295 0.62 8.84 3.13
C PHE A 295 -0.07 7.63 2.49
N ILE A 296 -0.99 7.84 1.55
CA ILE A 296 -1.65 6.78 0.80
C ILE A 296 -0.62 5.93 0.06
N SER A 297 0.33 6.58 -0.63
CA SER A 297 1.39 5.86 -1.36
C SER A 297 2.25 5.01 -0.42
N ALA A 298 2.64 5.53 0.74
CA ALA A 298 3.40 4.78 1.73
C ALA A 298 2.61 3.59 2.29
N PHE A 299 1.30 3.79 2.47
CA PHE A 299 0.40 2.75 2.98
C PHE A 299 0.16 1.63 1.96
N PHE A 300 0.04 1.96 0.67
CA PHE A 300 -0.41 1.02 -0.37
C PHE A 300 0.68 0.46 -1.26
N SER A 301 1.61 1.27 -1.73
CA SER A 301 2.47 0.85 -2.84
C SER A 301 3.89 0.44 -2.46
N GLY A 302 4.34 0.80 -1.27
CA GLY A 302 5.71 0.51 -0.84
C GLY A 302 5.85 -0.76 0.00
N SER A 303 4.76 -1.26 0.57
CA SER A 303 4.84 -2.26 1.63
C SER A 303 4.88 -3.71 1.14
N LEU A 304 4.21 -4.06 0.03
CA LEU A 304 4.03 -5.46 -0.37
C LEU A 304 5.33 -6.26 -0.47
N LEU A 305 6.31 -5.78 -1.23
CA LEU A 305 7.59 -6.49 -1.38
C LEU A 305 8.39 -6.48 -0.08
N ILE A 306 8.39 -5.37 0.64
CA ILE A 306 9.05 -5.24 1.93
C ILE A 306 8.34 -6.10 2.99
N GLU A 307 7.02 -6.07 3.04
CA GLU A 307 6.23 -6.96 3.91
C GLU A 307 6.56 -8.43 3.65
N ASN A 308 6.71 -8.83 2.39
CA ASN A 308 7.09 -10.20 2.04
C ASN A 308 8.54 -10.53 2.44
N ILE A 309 9.50 -9.63 2.16
CA ILE A 309 10.92 -9.82 2.46
C ILE A 309 11.15 -9.97 3.96
N PHE A 310 10.57 -9.06 4.76
CA PHE A 310 10.73 -9.05 6.21
C PHE A 310 9.63 -9.83 6.96
N SER A 311 8.76 -10.53 6.24
CA SER A 311 7.62 -11.29 6.80
C SER A 311 6.73 -10.45 7.72
N LEU A 312 6.49 -9.20 7.33
CA LEU A 312 5.56 -8.30 8.01
C LEU A 312 4.16 -8.61 7.50
N ASP A 313 3.31 -9.11 8.38
CA ASP A 313 1.98 -9.62 8.01
C ASP A 313 0.95 -8.50 7.95
N GLY A 314 1.11 -7.60 6.96
CA GLY A 314 0.26 -6.46 6.71
C GLY A 314 -0.78 -6.67 5.61
N LEU A 315 -1.58 -5.63 5.35
CA LEU A 315 -2.65 -5.63 4.34
C LEU A 315 -2.13 -5.75 2.90
N GLY A 316 -0.92 -5.27 2.63
CA GLY A 316 -0.28 -5.42 1.32
C GLY A 316 0.00 -6.88 1.01
N LEU A 317 0.62 -7.59 1.94
CA LEU A 317 0.90 -9.02 1.82
C LEU A 317 -0.38 -9.85 1.81
N LEU A 318 -1.37 -9.49 2.66
CA LEU A 318 -2.68 -10.14 2.66
C LEU A 318 -3.34 -10.02 1.28
N GLY A 319 -3.41 -8.83 0.72
CA GLY A 319 -4.00 -8.59 -0.60
C GLY A 319 -3.32 -9.39 -1.70
N PHE A 320 -1.99 -9.41 -1.72
CA PHE A 320 -1.22 -10.19 -2.69
C PHE A 320 -1.48 -11.69 -2.57
N LYS A 321 -1.35 -12.24 -1.37
CA LYS A 321 -1.62 -13.67 -1.13
C LYS A 321 -3.04 -14.05 -1.54
N SER A 322 -4.02 -13.20 -1.21
CA SER A 322 -5.41 -13.44 -1.56
C SER A 322 -5.68 -13.41 -3.06
N VAL A 323 -4.97 -12.55 -3.81
CA VAL A 323 -5.03 -12.57 -5.29
C VAL A 323 -4.43 -13.86 -5.85
N VAL A 324 -3.27 -14.28 -5.34
CA VAL A 324 -2.60 -15.53 -5.76
C VAL A 324 -3.47 -16.75 -5.42
N ASP A 325 -4.04 -16.77 -4.23
CA ASP A 325 -4.92 -17.83 -3.74
C ASP A 325 -6.35 -17.75 -4.32
N ARG A 326 -6.69 -16.63 -5.02
CA ARG A 326 -8.03 -16.37 -5.56
C ARG A 326 -9.13 -16.35 -4.48
N ASP A 327 -8.78 -15.83 -3.33
CA ASP A 327 -9.69 -15.58 -2.21
C ASP A 327 -10.45 -14.26 -2.47
N TYR A 328 -11.45 -14.35 -3.35
CA TYR A 328 -12.14 -13.16 -3.86
C TYR A 328 -12.84 -12.32 -2.78
N PRO A 329 -13.47 -12.88 -1.73
CA PRO A 329 -14.00 -12.07 -0.64
C PRO A 329 -12.94 -11.18 -0.02
N VAL A 330 -11.75 -11.71 0.25
CA VAL A 330 -10.63 -10.94 0.83
C VAL A 330 -10.08 -9.92 -0.19
N VAL A 331 -9.94 -10.30 -1.47
CA VAL A 331 -9.46 -9.39 -2.53
C VAL A 331 -10.37 -8.18 -2.66
N PHE A 332 -11.68 -8.40 -2.80
CA PHE A 332 -12.63 -7.31 -2.97
C PHE A 332 -12.79 -6.46 -1.72
N ALA A 333 -12.83 -7.07 -0.54
CA ALA A 333 -12.90 -6.35 0.72
C ALA A 333 -11.67 -5.49 0.96
N ASN A 334 -10.48 -6.03 0.68
CA ASN A 334 -9.23 -5.28 0.79
C ASN A 334 -9.24 -4.07 -0.16
N LEU A 335 -9.61 -4.26 -1.44
CA LEU A 335 -9.75 -3.17 -2.41
C LEU A 335 -10.78 -2.12 -1.98
N TYR A 336 -11.93 -2.56 -1.47
CA TYR A 336 -12.99 -1.66 -0.99
C TYR A 336 -12.52 -0.81 0.20
N ILE A 337 -11.99 -1.44 1.23
CA ILE A 337 -11.52 -0.77 2.46
C ILE A 337 -10.37 0.19 2.14
N MET A 338 -9.42 -0.26 1.32
CA MET A 338 -8.31 0.55 0.89
C MET A 338 -8.76 1.78 0.10
N SER A 339 -9.69 1.59 -0.85
CA SER A 339 -10.26 2.71 -1.60
C SER A 339 -11.02 3.67 -0.70
N LEU A 340 -11.78 3.15 0.25
CA LEU A 340 -12.52 3.95 1.23
C LEU A 340 -11.56 4.79 2.10
N ILE A 341 -10.52 4.19 2.65
CA ILE A 341 -9.46 4.90 3.40
C ILE A 341 -8.84 5.99 2.52
N GLY A 342 -8.46 5.66 1.28
CA GLY A 342 -7.90 6.60 0.33
C GLY A 342 -8.79 7.82 0.08
N LEU A 343 -10.08 7.59 -0.11
CA LEU A 343 -11.08 8.66 -0.30
C LEU A 343 -11.24 9.53 0.96
N PHE A 344 -11.26 8.94 2.15
CA PHE A 344 -11.31 9.68 3.41
C PHE A 344 -10.05 10.52 3.64
N VAL A 345 -8.87 9.94 3.42
CA VAL A 345 -7.61 10.67 3.55
C VAL A 345 -7.53 11.82 2.55
N SER A 346 -8.04 11.63 1.32
CA SER A 346 -8.15 12.69 0.32
C SER A 346 -9.07 13.82 0.78
N LEU A 347 -10.21 13.50 1.39
CA LEU A 347 -11.12 14.50 1.98
C LEU A 347 -10.44 15.27 3.12
N ILE A 348 -9.75 14.57 4.03
CA ILE A 348 -8.98 15.21 5.12
C ILE A 348 -7.92 16.15 4.53
N SER A 349 -7.27 15.76 3.43
CA SER A 349 -6.34 16.63 2.72
C SER A 349 -6.97 17.93 2.26
N ASP A 350 -8.07 17.83 1.54
CA ASP A 350 -8.75 19.00 1.02
C ASP A 350 -9.17 19.95 2.16
N LEU A 351 -9.64 19.39 3.27
CA LEU A 351 -9.99 20.18 4.47
C LEU A 351 -8.76 20.83 5.12
N THR A 352 -7.67 20.10 5.23
CA THR A 352 -6.41 20.60 5.77
C THR A 352 -5.85 21.72 4.89
N TYR A 353 -5.95 21.57 3.58
CA TYR A 353 -5.51 22.58 2.62
C TYR A 353 -6.29 23.89 2.80
N THR A 354 -7.60 23.83 2.91
CA THR A 354 -8.46 24.99 3.13
C THR A 354 -8.22 25.63 4.50
N TRP A 355 -7.93 24.84 5.52
CA TRP A 355 -7.62 25.34 6.85
C TRP A 355 -6.30 26.14 6.90
N ILE A 356 -5.30 25.70 6.12
CA ILE A 356 -3.98 26.35 6.06
C ILE A 356 -4.01 27.59 5.17
N ASP A 357 -4.69 27.54 4.03
CA ASP A 357 -4.88 28.68 3.13
C ASP A 357 -6.37 28.96 2.89
N PRO A 358 -6.98 29.85 3.71
CA PRO A 358 -8.39 30.23 3.57
C PRO A 358 -8.73 30.95 2.25
N ARG A 359 -7.73 31.29 1.42
CA ARG A 359 -7.94 31.90 0.10
C ARG A 359 -8.40 30.89 -0.94
N ILE A 360 -8.22 29.60 -0.65
CA ILE A 360 -8.67 28.50 -1.52
C ILE A 360 -10.12 28.23 -1.18
N ASP A 361 -11.00 28.75 -2.03
CA ASP A 361 -12.45 28.51 -1.95
C ASP A 361 -12.83 27.45 -3.00
N PHE A 362 -13.05 26.22 -2.54
CA PHE A 362 -13.50 25.14 -3.40
C PHE A 362 -14.96 25.28 -3.86
N GLU A 363 -15.74 26.19 -3.24
CA GLU A 363 -17.14 26.45 -3.62
C GLU A 363 -17.28 27.39 -4.83
N ARG A 364 -16.26 28.21 -5.12
CA ARG A 364 -16.28 29.18 -6.23
C ARG A 364 -15.82 28.66 -7.60
N ARG A 365 -15.47 27.41 -7.72
CA ARG A 365 -14.98 26.82 -9.00
C ARG A 365 -16.10 26.32 -9.93
N ASP A 366 -17.34 26.54 -9.62
CA ASP A 366 -18.52 26.13 -10.42
C ASP A 366 -19.13 27.30 -11.22
N VAL A 367 -18.27 28.17 -11.84
CA VAL A 367 -18.75 29.14 -12.86
C VAL A 367 -17.88 29.02 -14.09
#